data_bb0ae0774e9431408425bcd89926878b
#
_entry.id   bb0ae0774e9431408425bcd89926878b
#
_cell.length_a   1.000
_cell.length_b   1.000
_cell.length_c   1.000
_cell.angle_alpha   90.00
_cell.angle_beta   90.00
_cell.angle_gamma   90.00
#
_symmetry.space_group_name_H-M   'P 1'
#
loop_
_entity.id
_entity.type
_entity.pdbx_description
1 polymer ?
#
loop_
_entity_poly.entity_id
_entity_poly.type
_entity_poly.pdbx_seq_one_letter_code
_entity_poly.pdbx_strand_id
1 'polypeptide(L)'
;MTTGRNNRVMMEGVGARVIRGPDWKWGKQDGGEGHVGTVRSFESPEEVVVVWDNGTAANYRCSGAYDVRIFDSAPTGIKHDGTMCDTCRQQPIIGIRWKCAECNNYDLCTTCYHGDKHHLRHRFYRITTPGSERVLLESRRKSKKITARGIFTGGRVVRGVDWQWEDQDGGNGRRGKVTEIQDWSAASPHSAAYVLWDNGAKNLYRVGFEGMSDLKCVQDAKGGSFYRDHCPVLGEQNGNRNPGGLQIGDLVNIDLDLEIVQSLQHGHGGWTDGMFETLTTTGTVCGIDEDHDIVVQYPSGNRWTFNPAVLTKANVVRSGEGVAAGAEGGSSQFLVGDLVQICYDIDRIKLLQRGHGEWAEAMLPVRHAWGVG
;
A
#
# COMPACT_ATOMS: atom_id res chain seq x y z
N MET A 1 20.53 -23.71 -2.69
CA MET A 1 20.05 -23.23 -1.38
C MET A 1 19.22 -21.94 -1.54
N THR A 2 18.23 -21.96 -2.42
CA THR A 2 17.34 -20.81 -2.73
C THR A 2 15.86 -21.06 -2.36
N THR A 3 15.57 -22.21 -1.77
CA THR A 3 14.20 -22.61 -1.44
C THR A 3 13.65 -22.04 -0.12
N GLY A 4 14.53 -21.60 0.79
CA GLY A 4 14.07 -21.13 2.12
C GLY A 4 13.47 -19.72 2.12
N ARG A 5 13.92 -18.84 1.23
CA ARG A 5 13.47 -17.44 1.18
C ARG A 5 12.12 -17.29 0.49
N ASN A 6 11.89 -18.08 -0.57
CA ASN A 6 10.61 -18.09 -1.28
C ASN A 6 9.48 -18.70 -0.45
N ASN A 7 9.74 -19.75 0.34
CA ASN A 7 8.73 -20.33 1.22
C ASN A 7 8.28 -19.35 2.32
N ARG A 8 9.18 -18.54 2.86
CA ARG A 8 8.83 -17.57 3.91
C ARG A 8 7.95 -16.44 3.37
N VAL A 9 8.25 -15.91 2.19
CA VAL A 9 7.42 -14.89 1.50
C VAL A 9 6.06 -15.48 1.11
N MET A 10 6.00 -16.73 0.69
CA MET A 10 4.76 -17.43 0.34
C MET A 10 3.87 -17.71 1.56
N MET A 11 4.43 -17.83 2.76
CA MET A 11 3.67 -18.03 4.00
C MET A 11 3.18 -16.72 4.64
N GLU A 12 3.77 -15.57 4.32
CA GLU A 12 3.45 -14.29 4.96
C GLU A 12 2.02 -13.80 4.72
N GLY A 13 1.34 -14.28 3.67
CA GLY A 13 -0.05 -13.91 3.37
C GLY A 13 -1.11 -14.91 3.86
N VAL A 14 -0.70 -16.09 4.35
CA VAL A 14 -1.63 -17.12 4.80
C VAL A 14 -2.40 -16.66 6.04
N GLY A 15 -3.73 -16.77 5.98
CA GLY A 15 -4.64 -16.30 7.01
C GLY A 15 -5.19 -14.90 6.76
N ALA A 16 -4.65 -14.14 5.80
CA ALA A 16 -5.21 -12.84 5.44
C ALA A 16 -6.67 -12.98 5.02
N ARG A 17 -7.51 -12.06 5.50
CA ARG A 17 -8.89 -11.92 5.05
C ARG A 17 -8.89 -11.05 3.80
N VAL A 18 -9.55 -11.51 2.76
CA VAL A 18 -9.48 -10.92 1.42
C VAL A 18 -10.85 -10.66 0.83
N ILE A 19 -10.91 -9.77 -0.14
CA ILE A 19 -12.07 -9.44 -0.98
C ILE A 19 -11.66 -9.51 -2.44
N ARG A 20 -12.62 -9.46 -3.37
CA ARG A 20 -12.30 -9.38 -4.81
C ARG A 20 -11.41 -8.19 -5.13
N GLY A 21 -10.45 -8.40 -6.03
CA GLY A 21 -9.50 -7.42 -6.49
C GLY A 21 -9.94 -6.70 -7.78
N PRO A 22 -9.05 -5.84 -8.32
CA PRO A 22 -9.37 -5.03 -9.50
C PRO A 22 -9.53 -5.86 -10.78
N ASP A 23 -8.85 -7.01 -10.88
CA ASP A 23 -8.88 -7.88 -12.07
C ASP A 23 -9.87 -9.04 -11.94
N TRP A 24 -10.84 -8.94 -11.01
CA TRP A 24 -11.84 -9.98 -10.76
C TRP A 24 -12.68 -10.27 -11.99
N LYS A 25 -12.72 -11.55 -12.38
CA LYS A 25 -13.50 -12.05 -13.53
C LYS A 25 -14.32 -13.30 -13.23
N TRP A 26 -14.43 -13.67 -11.96
CA TRP A 26 -14.94 -14.96 -11.50
C TRP A 26 -16.42 -14.91 -11.05
N GLY A 27 -17.16 -13.94 -11.56
CA GLY A 27 -18.60 -13.82 -11.26
C GLY A 27 -18.86 -13.65 -9.75
N LYS A 28 -19.70 -14.50 -9.22
CA LYS A 28 -20.09 -14.48 -7.79
C LYS A 28 -19.49 -15.64 -6.96
N GLN A 29 -18.31 -16.13 -7.35
CA GLN A 29 -17.66 -17.20 -6.56
C GLN A 29 -17.41 -16.79 -5.10
N ASP A 30 -17.11 -15.51 -4.87
CA ASP A 30 -16.94 -14.91 -3.56
C ASP A 30 -18.26 -14.64 -2.80
N GLY A 31 -19.40 -14.71 -3.47
CA GLY A 31 -20.71 -14.31 -2.96
C GLY A 31 -21.18 -12.92 -3.44
N GLY A 32 -20.31 -12.15 -4.07
CA GLY A 32 -20.55 -10.79 -4.56
C GLY A 32 -19.59 -9.76 -3.97
N GLU A 33 -19.65 -8.54 -4.46
CA GLU A 33 -18.78 -7.46 -3.99
C GLU A 33 -18.89 -7.26 -2.48
N GLY A 34 -17.76 -7.09 -1.80
CA GLY A 34 -17.68 -6.91 -0.34
C GLY A 34 -17.68 -8.21 0.46
N HIS A 35 -17.92 -9.37 -0.17
CA HIS A 35 -17.83 -10.66 0.50
C HIS A 35 -16.37 -11.02 0.78
N VAL A 36 -16.13 -11.63 1.93
CA VAL A 36 -14.79 -11.88 2.48
C VAL A 36 -14.45 -13.36 2.39
N GLY A 37 -13.18 -13.64 2.19
CA GLY A 37 -12.60 -14.98 2.23
C GLY A 37 -11.29 -15.01 3.00
N THR A 38 -10.69 -16.19 3.08
CA THR A 38 -9.43 -16.44 3.77
C THR A 38 -8.39 -16.96 2.79
N VAL A 39 -7.19 -16.41 2.80
CA VAL A 39 -6.03 -16.99 2.11
C VAL A 39 -5.63 -18.27 2.82
N ARG A 40 -5.78 -19.40 2.13
CA ARG A 40 -5.46 -20.71 2.65
C ARG A 40 -4.00 -21.10 2.44
N SER A 41 -3.53 -20.90 1.21
CA SER A 41 -2.19 -21.30 0.78
C SER A 41 -1.81 -20.59 -0.52
N PHE A 42 -0.54 -20.66 -0.87
CA PHE A 42 -0.05 -20.28 -2.19
C PHE A 42 0.37 -21.55 -2.94
N GLU A 43 -0.19 -21.79 -4.13
CA GLU A 43 0.21 -22.88 -5.02
C GLU A 43 1.52 -22.55 -5.76
N SER A 44 1.71 -21.26 -6.05
CA SER A 44 2.90 -20.73 -6.69
C SER A 44 3.06 -19.25 -6.31
N PRO A 45 4.16 -18.58 -6.71
CA PRO A 45 4.28 -17.12 -6.57
C PRO A 45 3.19 -16.32 -7.29
N GLU A 46 2.47 -16.93 -8.22
CA GLU A 46 1.49 -16.29 -9.09
C GLU A 46 0.05 -16.69 -8.75
N GLU A 47 -0.14 -17.69 -7.90
CA GLU A 47 -1.44 -18.30 -7.65
C GLU A 47 -1.69 -18.59 -6.16
N VAL A 48 -2.82 -18.09 -5.68
CA VAL A 48 -3.26 -18.20 -4.28
C VAL A 48 -4.58 -18.96 -4.19
N VAL A 49 -4.71 -19.81 -3.19
CA VAL A 49 -5.96 -20.49 -2.84
C VAL A 49 -6.70 -19.66 -1.81
N VAL A 50 -7.94 -19.33 -2.11
CA VAL A 50 -8.85 -18.62 -1.19
C VAL A 50 -10.05 -19.50 -0.89
N VAL A 51 -10.40 -19.59 0.39
CA VAL A 51 -11.66 -20.17 0.86
C VAL A 51 -12.58 -19.00 1.23
N TRP A 52 -13.61 -18.79 0.43
CA TRP A 52 -14.60 -17.76 0.71
C TRP A 52 -15.50 -18.16 1.88
N ASP A 53 -16.03 -17.19 2.59
CA ASP A 53 -16.92 -17.43 3.73
C ASP A 53 -18.19 -18.20 3.35
N ASN A 54 -18.60 -18.16 2.09
CA ASN A 54 -19.68 -19.00 1.56
C ASN A 54 -19.30 -20.48 1.34
N GLY A 55 -18.04 -20.83 1.59
CA GLY A 55 -17.49 -22.18 1.48
C GLY A 55 -16.88 -22.51 0.11
N THR A 56 -16.97 -21.64 -0.88
CA THR A 56 -16.30 -21.82 -2.17
C THR A 56 -14.80 -21.71 -2.00
N ALA A 57 -14.04 -22.67 -2.50
CA ALA A 57 -12.59 -22.63 -2.53
C ALA A 57 -12.12 -22.68 -3.99
N ALA A 58 -11.23 -21.77 -4.34
CA ALA A 58 -10.67 -21.69 -5.70
C ALA A 58 -9.31 -20.98 -5.70
N ASN A 59 -8.62 -21.11 -6.83
CA ASN A 59 -7.34 -20.49 -7.08
C ASN A 59 -7.53 -19.15 -7.81
N TYR A 60 -6.74 -18.16 -7.42
CA TYR A 60 -6.80 -16.81 -7.95
C TYR A 60 -5.42 -16.27 -8.25
N ARG A 61 -5.34 -15.34 -9.21
CA ARG A 61 -4.08 -14.74 -9.64
C ARG A 61 -3.60 -13.70 -8.62
N CYS A 62 -2.31 -13.74 -8.30
CA CYS A 62 -1.65 -12.78 -7.42
C CYS A 62 -0.32 -12.25 -7.99
N SER A 63 -0.12 -12.38 -9.30
CA SER A 63 0.99 -11.77 -10.04
C SER A 63 0.58 -11.52 -11.49
N GLY A 64 0.97 -10.38 -12.06
CA GLY A 64 0.59 -9.99 -13.43
C GLY A 64 -0.87 -9.55 -13.57
N ALA A 65 -1.78 -10.14 -12.83
CA ALA A 65 -3.15 -9.72 -12.58
C ALA A 65 -3.49 -10.01 -11.12
N TYR A 66 -4.39 -9.23 -10.54
CA TYR A 66 -4.67 -9.25 -9.10
C TYR A 66 -6.16 -9.47 -8.85
N ASP A 67 -6.52 -10.72 -8.60
CA ASP A 67 -7.92 -11.11 -8.42
C ASP A 67 -8.45 -10.80 -7.03
N VAL A 68 -7.56 -10.61 -6.03
CA VAL A 68 -7.95 -10.37 -4.64
C VAL A 68 -7.19 -9.19 -4.02
N ARG A 69 -7.87 -8.49 -3.12
CA ARG A 69 -7.31 -7.46 -2.24
C ARG A 69 -7.27 -7.96 -0.81
N ILE A 70 -6.30 -7.48 -0.05
CA ILE A 70 -6.22 -7.75 1.39
C ILE A 70 -7.19 -6.80 2.11
N PHE A 71 -8.23 -7.38 2.71
CA PHE A 71 -9.19 -6.68 3.56
C PHE A 71 -8.64 -6.46 4.97
N ASP A 72 -8.09 -7.52 5.57
CA ASP A 72 -7.45 -7.49 6.89
C ASP A 72 -6.34 -8.54 6.95
N SER A 73 -5.13 -8.11 7.20
CA SER A 73 -3.97 -8.99 7.34
C SER A 73 -3.58 -9.29 8.81
N ALA A 74 -4.32 -8.77 9.78
CA ALA A 74 -4.05 -9.04 11.19
C ALA A 74 -4.02 -10.54 11.53
N PRO A 75 -4.89 -11.40 10.95
CA PRO A 75 -4.81 -12.85 11.19
C PRO A 75 -3.48 -13.49 10.82
N THR A 76 -2.70 -12.90 9.93
CA THR A 76 -1.37 -13.42 9.54
C THR A 76 -0.32 -13.24 10.63
N GLY A 77 -0.57 -12.38 11.60
CA GLY A 77 0.38 -12.05 12.67
C GLY A 77 1.50 -11.09 12.24
N ILE A 78 1.44 -10.50 11.05
CA ILE A 78 2.40 -9.47 10.63
C ILE A 78 2.28 -8.28 11.57
N LYS A 79 3.37 -7.90 12.23
CA LYS A 79 3.40 -6.83 13.22
C LYS A 79 4.45 -5.78 12.88
N HIS A 80 4.12 -4.54 13.18
CA HIS A 80 5.02 -3.39 13.05
C HIS A 80 5.57 -3.04 14.42
N ASP A 81 6.73 -3.62 14.77
CA ASP A 81 7.36 -3.39 16.09
C ASP A 81 7.64 -1.90 16.31
N GLY A 82 7.50 -1.46 17.57
CA GLY A 82 7.71 -0.07 17.95
C GLY A 82 6.59 0.89 17.57
N THR A 83 5.49 0.41 16.98
CA THR A 83 4.33 1.22 16.59
C THR A 83 3.14 1.03 17.51
N MET A 84 2.29 2.04 17.58
CA MET A 84 1.04 1.99 18.34
C MET A 84 -0.07 2.69 17.54
N CYS A 85 -1.27 2.12 17.56
CA CYS A 85 -2.44 2.81 17.02
C CYS A 85 -2.85 3.95 17.96
N ASP A 86 -2.83 5.19 17.47
CA ASP A 86 -3.11 6.38 18.30
C ASP A 86 -4.57 6.47 18.76
N THR A 87 -5.46 5.69 18.18
CA THR A 87 -6.87 5.66 18.59
C THR A 87 -7.18 4.54 19.58
N CYS A 88 -6.92 3.28 19.23
CA CYS A 88 -7.31 2.14 20.09
C CYS A 88 -6.17 1.62 20.98
N ARG A 89 -4.97 2.17 20.83
CA ARG A 89 -3.77 1.82 21.61
C ARG A 89 -3.23 0.41 21.38
N GLN A 90 -3.67 -0.27 20.33
CA GLN A 90 -3.04 -1.53 19.92
C GLN A 90 -1.53 -1.31 19.70
N GLN A 91 -0.71 -2.09 20.38
CA GLN A 91 0.75 -2.03 20.32
C GLN A 91 1.36 -3.43 20.45
N PRO A 92 2.17 -3.87 19.47
CA PRO A 92 2.39 -3.22 18.17
C PRO A 92 1.14 -3.24 17.27
N ILE A 93 1.13 -2.44 16.21
CA ILE A 93 0.10 -2.56 15.17
C ILE A 93 0.31 -3.90 14.47
N ILE A 94 -0.72 -4.73 14.42
CA ILE A 94 -0.73 -6.02 13.73
C ILE A 94 -1.60 -5.91 12.48
N GLY A 95 -1.09 -6.39 11.36
CA GLY A 95 -1.71 -6.21 10.05
C GLY A 95 -1.15 -4.98 9.31
N ILE A 96 -1.98 -4.30 8.53
CA ILE A 96 -1.57 -3.12 7.79
C ILE A 96 -1.44 -1.93 8.74
N ARG A 97 -0.33 -1.20 8.64
CA ARG A 97 -0.10 0.07 9.32
C ARG A 97 -0.52 1.23 8.42
N TRP A 98 -1.28 2.15 8.96
CA TRP A 98 -1.75 3.34 8.29
C TRP A 98 -1.14 4.57 8.96
N LYS A 99 -0.17 5.20 8.32
CA LYS A 99 0.54 6.36 8.88
C LYS A 99 0.00 7.64 8.25
N CYS A 100 -0.43 8.60 9.08
CA CYS A 100 -0.87 9.90 8.60
C CYS A 100 0.28 10.63 7.91
N ALA A 101 0.06 11.12 6.69
CA ALA A 101 1.04 11.86 5.92
C ALA A 101 1.15 13.33 6.35
N GLU A 102 0.19 13.82 7.13
CA GLU A 102 0.04 15.25 7.46
C GLU A 102 0.18 15.53 8.96
N CYS A 103 0.17 14.51 9.81
CA CYS A 103 0.41 14.64 11.24
C CYS A 103 1.71 13.98 11.64
N ASN A 104 2.39 14.61 12.62
CA ASN A 104 3.61 14.06 13.15
C ASN A 104 3.31 12.80 13.96
N ASN A 105 3.97 11.69 13.60
CA ASN A 105 3.95 10.42 14.32
C ASN A 105 2.54 9.94 14.71
N TYR A 106 1.62 9.91 13.73
CA TYR A 106 0.24 9.46 13.94
C TYR A 106 -0.05 8.22 13.10
N ASP A 107 -0.36 7.11 13.76
CA ASP A 107 -0.60 5.81 13.15
C ASP A 107 -1.98 5.25 13.52
N LEU A 108 -2.57 4.51 12.60
CA LEU A 108 -3.79 3.76 12.83
C LEU A 108 -3.62 2.29 12.46
N CYS A 109 -4.31 1.41 13.17
CA CYS A 109 -4.57 0.04 12.73
C CYS A 109 -5.69 0.02 11.67
N THR A 110 -5.86 -1.11 10.99
CA THR A 110 -6.87 -1.28 9.92
C THR A 110 -8.29 -0.99 10.41
N THR A 111 -8.65 -1.45 11.59
CA THR A 111 -9.98 -1.22 12.17
C THR A 111 -10.25 0.27 12.40
N CYS A 112 -9.29 0.99 12.97
CA CYS A 112 -9.44 2.43 13.21
C CYS A 112 -9.39 3.25 11.93
N TYR A 113 -8.54 2.86 10.97
CA TYR A 113 -8.47 3.51 9.67
C TYR A 113 -9.81 3.46 8.92
N HIS A 114 -10.36 2.27 8.74
CA HIS A 114 -11.64 2.08 8.08
C HIS A 114 -12.84 2.51 8.95
N GLY A 115 -12.64 2.61 10.26
CA GLY A 115 -13.61 3.14 11.23
C GLY A 115 -13.67 4.67 11.30
N ASP A 116 -13.08 5.36 10.33
CA ASP A 116 -13.12 6.83 10.21
C ASP A 116 -12.48 7.58 11.39
N LYS A 117 -11.55 6.94 12.07
CA LYS A 117 -10.79 7.63 13.12
C LYS A 117 -9.81 8.63 12.49
N HIS A 118 -9.56 9.74 13.20
CA HIS A 118 -8.78 10.86 12.72
C HIS A 118 -9.43 11.66 11.57
N HIS A 119 -8.79 12.73 11.12
CA HIS A 119 -9.34 13.63 10.10
C HIS A 119 -9.45 12.97 8.72
N LEU A 120 -10.66 12.96 8.15
CA LEU A 120 -10.92 12.30 6.87
C LEU A 120 -10.29 12.99 5.65
N ARG A 121 -9.89 14.26 5.78
CA ARG A 121 -9.17 15.01 4.73
C ARG A 121 -7.70 14.66 4.70
N HIS A 122 -7.11 14.20 5.81
CA HIS A 122 -5.71 13.81 5.87
C HIS A 122 -5.49 12.55 5.05
N ARG A 123 -4.44 12.56 4.26
CA ARG A 123 -3.99 11.40 3.51
C ARG A 123 -3.17 10.50 4.42
N PHE A 124 -3.09 9.25 4.05
CA PHE A 124 -2.35 8.24 4.80
C PHE A 124 -1.43 7.48 3.87
N TYR A 125 -0.28 7.11 4.40
CA TYR A 125 0.54 6.05 3.83
C TYR A 125 0.02 4.70 4.29
N ARG A 126 -0.16 3.79 3.33
CA ARG A 126 -0.39 2.38 3.61
C ARG A 126 0.96 1.66 3.65
N ILE A 127 1.25 0.97 4.74
CA ILE A 127 2.46 0.18 4.96
C ILE A 127 2.01 -1.25 5.24
N THR A 128 2.16 -2.12 4.24
CA THR A 128 1.58 -3.47 4.26
C THR A 128 2.37 -4.41 5.17
N THR A 129 3.70 -4.34 5.12
CA THR A 129 4.60 -5.12 5.96
C THR A 129 5.72 -4.24 6.50
N PRO A 130 6.37 -4.61 7.62
CA PRO A 130 7.55 -3.91 8.09
C PRO A 130 8.63 -3.87 7.00
N GLY A 131 9.18 -2.69 6.75
CA GLY A 131 10.20 -2.51 5.71
C GLY A 131 9.66 -2.46 4.27
N SER A 132 8.35 -2.54 4.08
CA SER A 132 7.75 -2.33 2.76
C SER A 132 7.65 -0.84 2.43
N GLU A 133 7.62 -0.55 1.13
CA GLU A 133 7.43 0.79 0.64
C GLU A 133 6.07 1.36 1.09
N ARG A 134 6.06 2.66 1.40
CA ARG A 134 4.84 3.40 1.73
C ARG A 134 4.09 3.73 0.45
N VAL A 135 2.78 3.50 0.46
CA VAL A 135 1.89 3.90 -0.63
C VAL A 135 1.01 5.05 -0.15
N LEU A 136 1.22 6.24 -0.69
CA LEU A 136 0.37 7.39 -0.39
C LEU A 136 -1.00 7.20 -1.05
N LEU A 137 -2.04 7.31 -0.24
CA LEU A 137 -3.42 7.11 -0.68
C LEU A 137 -4.16 8.43 -0.85
N GLU A 138 -5.23 8.42 -1.64
CA GLU A 138 -6.20 9.50 -1.67
C GLU A 138 -6.87 9.67 -0.29
N SER A 139 -7.32 10.88 0.03
CA SER A 139 -8.00 11.14 1.30
C SER A 139 -9.27 10.31 1.42
N ARG A 140 -9.57 9.85 2.63
CA ARG A 140 -10.79 9.08 2.91
C ARG A 140 -12.06 9.85 2.57
N ARG A 141 -12.04 11.18 2.69
CA ARG A 141 -13.16 12.04 2.33
C ARG A 141 -13.56 11.93 0.87
N LYS A 142 -12.59 11.71 -0.03
CA LYS A 142 -12.83 11.57 -1.47
C LYS A 142 -13.05 10.11 -1.90
N SER A 143 -13.00 9.18 -0.99
CA SER A 143 -13.03 7.75 -1.25
C SER A 143 -14.36 7.12 -0.87
N LYS A 144 -14.77 6.10 -1.61
CA LYS A 144 -16.03 5.39 -1.38
C LYS A 144 -15.83 4.22 -0.44
N LYS A 145 -16.72 4.06 0.51
CA LYS A 145 -16.84 2.86 1.34
C LYS A 145 -17.82 1.86 0.75
N ILE A 146 -17.52 0.58 0.97
CA ILE A 146 -18.45 -0.53 0.79
C ILE A 146 -18.57 -1.31 2.09
N THR A 147 -19.61 -2.15 2.21
CA THR A 147 -19.85 -2.96 3.42
C THR A 147 -19.27 -4.35 3.23
N ALA A 148 -18.48 -4.82 4.19
CA ALA A 148 -18.01 -6.20 4.26
C ALA A 148 -19.19 -7.15 4.56
N ARG A 149 -19.16 -8.35 3.97
CA ARG A 149 -20.16 -9.41 4.18
C ARG A 149 -19.48 -10.75 4.34
N GLY A 150 -20.05 -11.60 5.19
CA GLY A 150 -19.54 -12.93 5.43
C GLY A 150 -19.73 -13.39 6.87
N ILE A 151 -18.70 -14.02 7.43
CA ILE A 151 -18.67 -14.48 8.83
C ILE A 151 -18.41 -13.27 9.74
N PHE A 152 -19.49 -12.65 10.14
CA PHE A 152 -19.51 -11.53 11.08
C PHE A 152 -20.63 -11.76 12.10
N THR A 153 -20.64 -10.97 13.16
CA THR A 153 -21.65 -11.05 14.23
C THR A 153 -23.06 -11.04 13.67
N GLY A 154 -23.84 -12.04 14.01
CA GLY A 154 -25.22 -12.24 13.54
C GLY A 154 -25.34 -13.22 12.37
N GLY A 155 -24.25 -13.59 11.72
CA GLY A 155 -24.26 -14.57 10.63
C GLY A 155 -24.65 -15.95 11.08
N ARG A 156 -25.27 -16.71 10.18
CA ARG A 156 -25.60 -18.13 10.40
C ARG A 156 -24.58 -19.00 9.70
N VAL A 157 -24.03 -19.95 10.42
CA VAL A 157 -22.92 -20.79 9.97
C VAL A 157 -23.19 -22.28 10.17
N VAL A 158 -22.47 -23.07 9.41
CA VAL A 158 -22.33 -24.52 9.54
C VAL A 158 -20.85 -24.88 9.53
N ARG A 159 -20.50 -26.16 9.67
CA ARG A 159 -19.13 -26.68 9.50
C ARG A 159 -18.52 -26.19 8.20
N GLY A 160 -17.30 -25.68 8.28
CA GLY A 160 -16.48 -25.34 7.14
C GLY A 160 -15.56 -26.48 6.69
N VAL A 161 -14.70 -26.18 5.71
CA VAL A 161 -13.80 -27.16 5.08
C VAL A 161 -12.76 -27.75 6.05
N ASP A 162 -12.38 -26.99 7.07
CA ASP A 162 -11.35 -27.37 8.05
C ASP A 162 -11.93 -27.84 9.39
N TRP A 163 -13.23 -28.17 9.43
CA TRP A 163 -13.87 -28.63 10.65
C TRP A 163 -13.20 -29.89 11.21
N GLN A 164 -12.77 -29.84 12.47
CA GLN A 164 -12.14 -30.95 13.19
C GLN A 164 -12.66 -31.11 14.64
N TRP A 165 -13.79 -30.51 14.94
CA TRP A 165 -14.31 -30.32 16.29
C TRP A 165 -15.43 -31.31 16.63
N GLU A 166 -15.38 -32.51 16.00
CA GLU A 166 -16.38 -33.55 16.20
C GLU A 166 -17.81 -33.04 16.09
N ASP A 167 -18.69 -33.39 17.00
CA ASP A 167 -20.10 -32.98 17.00
C ASP A 167 -20.41 -31.81 17.96
N GLN A 168 -19.45 -30.92 18.16
CA GLN A 168 -19.69 -29.68 18.98
C GLN A 168 -20.85 -28.84 18.47
N ASP A 169 -21.12 -28.87 17.17
CA ASP A 169 -22.23 -28.18 16.51
C ASP A 169 -23.57 -28.95 16.64
N GLY A 170 -23.59 -30.13 17.21
CA GLY A 170 -24.75 -31.04 17.28
C GLY A 170 -24.86 -31.98 16.10
N GLY A 171 -23.83 -32.05 15.24
CA GLY A 171 -23.76 -32.95 14.07
C GLY A 171 -23.81 -32.20 12.74
N ASN A 172 -23.43 -32.93 11.67
CA ASN A 172 -23.34 -32.32 10.34
C ASN A 172 -24.67 -31.72 9.88
N GLY A 173 -24.61 -30.52 9.30
CA GLY A 173 -25.76 -29.74 8.83
C GLY A 173 -26.47 -28.92 9.90
N ARG A 174 -26.05 -29.02 11.15
CA ARG A 174 -26.57 -28.18 12.23
C ARG A 174 -26.02 -26.75 12.09
N ARG A 175 -26.78 -25.78 12.56
CA ARG A 175 -26.50 -24.36 12.40
C ARG A 175 -26.15 -23.71 13.73
N GLY A 176 -25.36 -22.65 13.65
CA GLY A 176 -25.07 -21.76 14.75
C GLY A 176 -25.13 -20.31 14.32
N LYS A 177 -25.09 -19.43 15.30
CA LYS A 177 -25.05 -17.99 15.12
C LYS A 177 -23.70 -17.46 15.57
N VAL A 178 -23.02 -16.70 14.73
CA VAL A 178 -21.82 -15.97 15.13
C VAL A 178 -22.21 -14.89 16.14
N THR A 179 -21.64 -14.94 17.33
CA THR A 179 -21.90 -13.97 18.39
C THR A 179 -20.85 -12.88 18.44
N GLU A 180 -19.61 -13.19 18.08
CA GLU A 180 -18.48 -12.28 18.19
C GLU A 180 -17.31 -12.74 17.31
N ILE A 181 -16.61 -11.77 16.73
CA ILE A 181 -15.29 -12.02 16.11
C ILE A 181 -14.23 -11.81 17.18
N GLN A 182 -13.29 -12.74 17.28
CA GLN A 182 -12.27 -12.80 18.30
C GLN A 182 -10.89 -13.09 17.73
N ASP A 183 -9.90 -12.98 18.59
CA ASP A 183 -8.54 -13.38 18.31
C ASP A 183 -8.38 -14.85 18.69
N TRP A 184 -7.88 -15.68 17.77
CA TRP A 184 -7.49 -17.05 18.14
C TRP A 184 -6.33 -17.04 19.13
N SER A 185 -5.40 -16.13 18.92
CA SER A 185 -4.30 -15.83 19.83
C SER A 185 -3.96 -14.35 19.78
N ALA A 186 -3.23 -13.84 20.76
CA ALA A 186 -2.77 -12.46 20.77
C ALA A 186 -1.89 -12.10 19.55
N ALA A 187 -1.21 -13.09 18.96
CA ALA A 187 -0.40 -12.90 17.76
C ALA A 187 -1.20 -12.95 16.45
N SER A 188 -2.46 -13.34 16.51
CA SER A 188 -3.34 -13.49 15.34
C SER A 188 -4.72 -12.87 15.63
N PRO A 189 -4.83 -11.53 15.62
CA PRO A 189 -6.09 -10.84 15.85
C PRO A 189 -7.10 -11.11 14.73
N HIS A 190 -8.39 -11.01 15.06
CA HIS A 190 -9.52 -11.14 14.13
C HIS A 190 -9.58 -12.49 13.39
N SER A 191 -8.98 -13.52 13.92
CA SER A 191 -8.75 -14.81 13.26
C SER A 191 -9.69 -15.92 13.70
N ALA A 192 -10.68 -15.58 14.52
CA ALA A 192 -11.63 -16.53 15.07
C ALA A 192 -13.03 -15.93 15.27
N ALA A 193 -14.01 -16.79 15.46
CA ALA A 193 -15.37 -16.40 15.78
C ALA A 193 -15.97 -17.30 16.86
N TYR A 194 -16.64 -16.70 17.85
CA TYR A 194 -17.52 -17.44 18.74
C TYR A 194 -18.83 -17.77 18.04
N VAL A 195 -19.25 -19.01 18.14
CA VAL A 195 -20.51 -19.49 17.60
C VAL A 195 -21.36 -20.08 18.72
N LEU A 196 -22.59 -19.59 18.83
CA LEU A 196 -23.64 -20.21 19.63
C LEU A 196 -24.44 -21.15 18.71
N TRP A 197 -24.25 -22.44 18.89
CA TRP A 197 -24.94 -23.48 18.13
C TRP A 197 -26.40 -23.62 18.58
N ASP A 198 -27.26 -24.10 17.67
CA ASP A 198 -28.68 -24.27 17.97
C ASP A 198 -28.93 -25.36 19.07
N ASN A 199 -27.93 -26.21 19.37
CA ASN A 199 -27.95 -27.13 20.51
C ASN A 199 -27.58 -26.47 21.85
N GLY A 200 -27.27 -25.15 21.87
CA GLY A 200 -26.89 -24.37 23.05
C GLY A 200 -25.39 -24.36 23.36
N ALA A 201 -24.57 -25.15 22.68
CA ALA A 201 -23.12 -25.09 22.85
C ALA A 201 -22.55 -23.78 22.28
N LYS A 202 -21.56 -23.19 22.97
CA LYS A 202 -20.84 -22.01 22.51
C LYS A 202 -19.34 -22.28 22.53
N ASN A 203 -18.71 -22.16 21.39
CA ASN A 203 -17.26 -22.39 21.23
C ASN A 203 -16.63 -21.42 20.23
N LEU A 204 -15.29 -21.33 20.28
CA LEU A 204 -14.47 -20.53 19.40
C LEU A 204 -13.95 -21.39 18.24
N TYR A 205 -14.04 -20.85 17.02
CA TYR A 205 -13.61 -21.52 15.80
C TYR A 205 -12.72 -20.62 14.96
N ARG A 206 -11.82 -21.23 14.17
CA ARG A 206 -10.86 -20.51 13.33
C ARG A 206 -11.57 -19.93 12.11
N VAL A 207 -11.31 -18.65 11.88
CA VAL A 207 -11.71 -17.90 10.68
C VAL A 207 -10.51 -17.09 10.24
N GLY A 208 -9.54 -17.76 9.63
CA GLY A 208 -8.29 -17.15 9.16
C GLY A 208 -7.03 -17.58 9.91
N PHE A 209 -7.11 -17.99 11.16
CA PHE A 209 -5.93 -18.48 11.89
C PHE A 209 -5.25 -19.61 11.12
N GLU A 210 -3.95 -19.41 10.78
CA GLU A 210 -3.14 -20.33 9.95
C GLU A 210 -3.82 -20.72 8.61
N GLY A 211 -4.65 -19.83 8.07
CA GLY A 211 -5.38 -20.08 6.83
C GLY A 211 -6.58 -21.01 6.96
N MET A 212 -6.97 -21.36 8.18
CA MET A 212 -8.04 -22.32 8.44
C MET A 212 -9.42 -21.68 8.42
N SER A 213 -10.38 -22.39 7.83
CA SER A 213 -11.80 -22.04 7.73
C SER A 213 -12.66 -23.14 8.35
N ASP A 214 -12.85 -23.06 9.66
CA ASP A 214 -13.68 -24.03 10.39
C ASP A 214 -15.17 -23.85 10.13
N LEU A 215 -15.57 -22.69 9.63
CA LEU A 215 -16.96 -22.28 9.47
C LEU A 215 -17.26 -21.91 8.00
N LYS A 216 -18.53 -22.08 7.64
CA LYS A 216 -19.09 -21.67 6.35
C LYS A 216 -20.41 -20.95 6.59
N CYS A 217 -20.61 -19.81 5.94
CA CYS A 217 -21.89 -19.09 5.98
C CYS A 217 -22.99 -19.83 5.22
N VAL A 218 -24.14 -19.94 5.86
CA VAL A 218 -25.42 -20.24 5.21
C VAL A 218 -26.30 -19.00 5.11
N GLN A 219 -26.01 -17.99 5.94
CA GLN A 219 -26.55 -16.65 5.86
C GLN A 219 -25.46 -15.69 6.33
N ASP A 220 -24.94 -14.89 5.40
CA ASP A 220 -23.92 -13.89 5.70
C ASP A 220 -24.46 -12.75 6.57
N ALA A 221 -23.57 -12.16 7.36
CA ALA A 221 -23.84 -10.93 8.09
C ALA A 221 -23.03 -9.77 7.52
N LYS A 222 -23.44 -8.56 7.86
CA LYS A 222 -22.68 -7.35 7.57
C LYS A 222 -21.56 -7.19 8.58
N GLY A 223 -20.34 -6.96 8.07
CA GLY A 223 -19.24 -6.43 8.85
C GLY A 223 -19.21 -4.90 8.84
N GLY A 224 -18.06 -4.32 9.16
CA GLY A 224 -17.84 -2.89 9.03
C GLY A 224 -17.80 -2.43 7.56
N SER A 225 -18.02 -1.14 7.38
CA SER A 225 -17.75 -0.50 6.08
C SER A 225 -16.26 -0.16 5.98
N PHE A 226 -15.72 -0.24 4.76
CA PHE A 226 -14.29 -0.03 4.52
C PHE A 226 -14.04 0.61 3.16
N TYR A 227 -12.87 1.25 3.02
CA TYR A 227 -12.41 1.85 1.78
C TYR A 227 -11.77 0.76 0.91
N ARG A 228 -12.54 0.18 -0.02
CA ARG A 228 -12.10 -0.92 -0.89
C ARG A 228 -10.83 -0.58 -1.67
N ASP A 229 -10.78 0.61 -2.26
CA ASP A 229 -9.68 1.01 -3.14
C ASP A 229 -8.40 1.38 -2.37
N HIS A 230 -8.48 1.49 -1.04
CA HIS A 230 -7.33 1.65 -0.15
C HIS A 230 -6.72 0.31 0.27
N CYS A 231 -7.44 -0.79 0.10
CA CYS A 231 -6.93 -2.12 0.40
C CYS A 231 -5.87 -2.54 -0.62
N PRO A 232 -4.70 -3.04 -0.20
CA PRO A 232 -3.65 -3.48 -1.12
C PRO A 232 -4.11 -4.71 -1.90
N VAL A 233 -3.63 -4.89 -3.12
CA VAL A 233 -3.81 -6.14 -3.83
C VAL A 233 -2.90 -7.22 -3.25
N LEU A 234 -3.38 -8.46 -3.18
CA LEU A 234 -2.57 -9.59 -2.71
C LEU A 234 -1.54 -9.95 -3.78
N GLY A 235 -0.28 -10.08 -3.36
CA GLY A 235 0.82 -10.41 -4.26
C GLY A 235 1.48 -9.18 -4.92
N GLU A 236 0.99 -7.96 -4.64
CA GLU A 236 1.71 -6.75 -4.97
C GLU A 236 3.04 -6.79 -4.22
N GLN A 237 4.10 -7.14 -4.93
CA GLN A 237 5.44 -7.04 -4.38
C GLN A 237 5.78 -5.55 -4.31
N ASN A 238 5.78 -5.02 -3.11
CA ASN A 238 6.38 -3.73 -2.82
C ASN A 238 7.89 -3.86 -3.07
N GLY A 239 8.35 -3.50 -4.23
CA GLY A 239 9.77 -3.60 -4.62
C GLY A 239 10.02 -3.64 -6.11
N ASN A 240 9.01 -3.85 -6.97
CA ASN A 240 9.27 -3.92 -8.41
C ASN A 240 8.21 -3.28 -9.31
N ARG A 241 7.28 -2.48 -8.75
CA ARG A 241 6.26 -1.77 -9.53
C ARG A 241 5.89 -0.38 -8.99
N ASN A 242 6.84 0.34 -8.42
CA ASN A 242 6.81 1.78 -8.55
C ASN A 242 7.68 2.14 -9.74
N PRO A 243 7.09 2.63 -10.84
CA PRO A 243 7.90 3.34 -11.84
C PRO A 243 8.63 4.56 -11.23
N GLY A 244 8.46 4.79 -9.92
CA GLY A 244 9.07 5.85 -9.13
C GLY A 244 9.68 5.42 -7.79
N GLY A 245 9.79 4.12 -7.48
CA GLY A 245 10.47 3.65 -6.26
C GLY A 245 11.91 4.13 -6.22
N LEU A 246 12.23 4.95 -5.20
CA LEU A 246 13.56 5.51 -5.06
C LEU A 246 14.50 4.48 -4.44
N GLN A 247 15.67 4.31 -5.06
CA GLN A 247 16.72 3.40 -4.61
C GLN A 247 18.01 4.19 -4.32
N ILE A 248 18.88 3.63 -3.47
CA ILE A 248 20.19 4.20 -3.23
C ILE A 248 20.93 4.32 -4.57
N GLY A 249 21.45 5.52 -4.84
CA GLY A 249 22.11 5.88 -6.12
C GLY A 249 21.18 6.58 -7.12
N ASP A 250 19.88 6.61 -6.89
CA ASP A 250 18.96 7.37 -7.76
C ASP A 250 19.19 8.88 -7.64
N LEU A 251 19.08 9.55 -8.77
CA LEU A 251 19.05 11.01 -8.82
C LEU A 251 17.60 11.49 -8.62
N VAL A 252 17.43 12.51 -7.79
CA VAL A 252 16.11 13.02 -7.42
C VAL A 252 16.06 14.54 -7.45
N ASN A 253 14.88 15.06 -7.81
CA ASN A 253 14.54 16.48 -7.79
C ASN A 253 13.30 16.69 -6.91
N ILE A 254 13.08 17.94 -6.54
CA ILE A 254 11.85 18.41 -5.91
C ILE A 254 11.13 19.31 -6.92
N ASP A 255 10.01 18.83 -7.46
CA ASP A 255 9.23 19.52 -8.49
C ASP A 255 7.89 20.05 -7.93
N LEU A 256 7.84 20.27 -6.61
CA LEU A 256 6.65 20.73 -5.90
C LEU A 256 6.84 22.17 -5.38
N ASP A 257 5.74 22.89 -5.24
CA ASP A 257 5.73 24.19 -4.59
C ASP A 257 6.18 24.12 -3.13
N LEU A 258 6.90 25.11 -2.66
CA LEU A 258 7.49 25.14 -1.31
C LEU A 258 6.46 24.87 -0.20
N GLU A 259 5.26 25.45 -0.30
CA GLU A 259 4.20 25.25 0.69
C GLU A 259 3.77 23.78 0.76
N ILE A 260 3.71 23.10 -0.41
CA ILE A 260 3.39 21.67 -0.49
C ILE A 260 4.52 20.84 0.11
N VAL A 261 5.78 21.18 -0.22
CA VAL A 261 6.95 20.50 0.33
C VAL A 261 6.99 20.64 1.84
N GLN A 262 6.81 21.82 2.39
CA GLN A 262 6.79 22.07 3.83
C GLN A 262 5.67 21.28 4.53
N SER A 263 4.49 21.23 3.92
CA SER A 263 3.36 20.46 4.42
C SER A 263 3.67 18.96 4.44
N LEU A 264 4.27 18.42 3.37
CA LEU A 264 4.62 16.99 3.25
C LEU A 264 5.80 16.61 4.15
N GLN A 265 6.71 17.53 4.44
CA GLN A 265 7.85 17.32 5.34
C GLN A 265 7.45 17.29 6.83
N HIS A 266 6.25 17.70 7.17
CA HIS A 266 5.77 17.66 8.53
C HIS A 266 5.71 16.19 9.02
N GLY A 267 6.48 15.88 10.05
CA GLY A 267 6.63 14.51 10.55
C GLY A 267 7.68 13.64 9.81
N HIS A 268 8.42 14.25 8.86
CA HIS A 268 9.43 13.58 8.04
C HIS A 268 10.76 14.36 8.05
N GLY A 269 11.22 14.74 9.24
CA GLY A 269 12.41 15.56 9.43
C GLY A 269 12.15 17.06 9.40
N GLY A 270 10.95 17.51 9.03
CA GLY A 270 10.59 18.92 8.96
C GLY A 270 11.26 19.66 7.79
N TRP A 271 11.09 20.97 7.77
CA TRP A 271 11.71 21.86 6.79
C TRP A 271 12.55 22.93 7.50
N THR A 272 13.76 23.18 7.03
CA THR A 272 14.65 24.22 7.52
C THR A 272 15.13 25.09 6.35
N ASP A 273 15.58 26.32 6.65
CA ASP A 273 16.07 27.24 5.63
C ASP A 273 17.29 26.69 4.86
N GLY A 274 18.11 25.84 5.49
CA GLY A 274 19.21 25.15 4.81
C GLY A 274 18.77 24.24 3.66
N MET A 275 17.50 23.84 3.64
CA MET A 275 16.96 22.94 2.59
C MET A 275 16.55 23.68 1.30
N PHE A 276 16.64 25.02 1.25
CA PHE A 276 16.32 25.76 0.02
C PHE A 276 17.18 25.35 -1.19
N GLU A 277 18.41 24.90 -0.96
CA GLU A 277 19.28 24.38 -2.02
C GLU A 277 18.63 23.22 -2.80
N THR A 278 17.79 22.43 -2.11
CA THR A 278 17.21 21.20 -2.64
C THR A 278 16.12 21.44 -3.69
N LEU A 279 15.52 22.64 -3.70
CA LEU A 279 14.47 23.02 -4.67
C LEU A 279 15.03 23.27 -6.07
N THR A 280 16.35 23.50 -6.17
CA THR A 280 17.00 23.87 -7.43
C THR A 280 18.13 22.91 -7.82
N THR A 281 18.42 21.92 -6.99
CA THR A 281 19.59 21.05 -7.17
C THR A 281 19.16 19.58 -7.14
N THR A 282 19.66 18.83 -8.10
CA THR A 282 19.49 17.36 -8.11
C THR A 282 20.33 16.75 -7.01
N GLY A 283 19.71 15.93 -6.17
CA GLY A 283 20.38 15.16 -5.14
C GLY A 283 20.52 13.68 -5.52
N THR A 284 21.33 12.96 -4.76
CA THR A 284 21.50 11.51 -4.90
C THR A 284 20.97 10.81 -3.66
N VAL A 285 20.11 9.84 -3.84
CA VAL A 285 19.63 8.99 -2.72
C VAL A 285 20.81 8.23 -2.14
N CYS A 286 21.12 8.45 -0.87
CA CYS A 286 22.24 7.81 -0.18
C CYS A 286 21.80 6.89 0.98
N GLY A 287 20.54 6.91 1.33
CA GLY A 287 19.99 6.05 2.39
C GLY A 287 18.47 6.10 2.44
N ILE A 288 17.93 5.17 3.22
CA ILE A 288 16.52 5.12 3.62
C ILE A 288 16.56 4.89 5.13
N ASP A 289 15.91 5.74 5.90
CA ASP A 289 15.91 5.63 7.36
C ASP A 289 14.88 4.61 7.89
N GLU A 290 14.82 4.46 9.21
CA GLU A 290 13.94 3.50 9.88
C GLU A 290 12.45 3.83 9.66
N ASP A 291 12.13 5.09 9.41
CA ASP A 291 10.79 5.58 9.07
C ASP A 291 10.50 5.52 7.57
N HIS A 292 11.44 4.96 6.78
CA HIS A 292 11.40 4.89 5.31
C HIS A 292 11.40 6.25 4.62
N ASP A 293 11.90 7.28 5.29
CA ASP A 293 12.20 8.55 4.67
C ASP A 293 13.51 8.44 3.88
N ILE A 294 13.58 9.21 2.81
CA ILE A 294 14.68 9.14 1.85
C ILE A 294 15.78 10.12 2.27
N VAL A 295 16.97 9.59 2.54
CA VAL A 295 18.15 10.43 2.78
C VAL A 295 18.81 10.76 1.46
N VAL A 296 18.87 12.04 1.14
CA VAL A 296 19.43 12.56 -0.12
C VAL A 296 20.67 13.38 0.16
N GLN A 297 21.74 13.07 -0.55
CA GLN A 297 22.97 13.84 -0.52
C GLN A 297 23.02 14.81 -1.70
N TYR A 298 23.36 16.05 -1.42
CA TYR A 298 23.49 17.12 -2.41
C TYR A 298 24.97 17.43 -2.74
N PRO A 299 25.25 18.05 -3.89
CA PRO A 299 26.63 18.44 -4.28
C PRO A 299 27.32 19.37 -3.28
N SER A 300 26.58 20.11 -2.48
CA SER A 300 27.06 20.91 -1.35
C SER A 300 27.74 20.08 -0.26
N GLY A 301 27.50 18.76 -0.24
CA GLY A 301 27.91 17.85 0.83
C GLY A 301 26.83 17.68 1.91
N ASN A 302 25.78 18.48 1.88
CA ASN A 302 24.67 18.36 2.83
C ASN A 302 23.84 17.09 2.57
N ARG A 303 23.25 16.57 3.64
CA ARG A 303 22.30 15.45 3.60
C ARG A 303 21.01 15.87 4.25
N TRP A 304 19.93 15.62 3.56
CA TRP A 304 18.60 15.94 4.04
C TRP A 304 17.69 14.71 3.97
N THR A 305 16.81 14.56 4.94
CA THR A 305 15.81 13.48 4.96
C THR A 305 14.49 14.01 4.43
N PHE A 306 13.90 13.27 3.49
CA PHE A 306 12.67 13.65 2.83
C PHE A 306 11.60 12.58 2.92
N ASN A 307 10.37 13.04 3.10
CA ASN A 307 9.22 12.25 2.74
C ASN A 307 9.32 11.80 1.27
N PRO A 308 9.20 10.51 0.94
CA PRO A 308 9.28 10.03 -0.45
C PRO A 308 8.35 10.77 -1.42
N ALA A 309 7.19 11.25 -0.94
CA ALA A 309 6.22 11.98 -1.76
C ALA A 309 6.72 13.37 -2.23
N VAL A 310 7.80 13.89 -1.64
CA VAL A 310 8.41 15.17 -2.02
C VAL A 310 9.35 15.01 -3.22
N LEU A 311 9.84 13.79 -3.45
CA LEU A 311 10.92 13.51 -4.39
C LEU A 311 10.40 12.93 -5.69
N THR A 312 10.94 13.44 -6.81
CA THR A 312 10.73 12.90 -8.15
C THR A 312 12.04 12.34 -8.69
N LYS A 313 12.02 11.12 -9.21
CA LYS A 313 13.21 10.51 -9.82
C LYS A 313 13.61 11.29 -11.08
N ALA A 314 14.86 11.76 -11.12
CA ALA A 314 15.39 12.41 -12.29
C ALA A 314 15.64 11.38 -13.40
N ASN A 315 15.05 11.60 -14.58
CA ASN A 315 15.31 10.76 -15.76
C ASN A 315 16.71 11.05 -16.28
N VAL A 316 17.66 10.18 -15.97
CA VAL A 316 18.97 10.18 -16.62
C VAL A 316 18.80 9.57 -17.99
N VAL A 317 18.78 10.37 -19.03
CA VAL A 317 19.03 9.88 -20.39
C VAL A 317 20.48 9.37 -20.39
N ARG A 318 20.66 8.07 -20.26
CA ARG A 318 21.98 7.43 -20.49
C ARG A 318 22.34 7.71 -21.94
N SER A 319 23.25 8.65 -22.15
CA SER A 319 24.01 8.73 -23.40
C SER A 319 24.83 7.44 -23.49
N GLY A 320 24.35 6.52 -24.31
CA GLY A 320 25.01 5.24 -24.57
C GLY A 320 26.40 5.46 -25.14
N GLU A 321 27.31 4.62 -24.72
CA GLU A 321 28.64 4.49 -25.26
C GLU A 321 28.60 4.27 -26.79
N GLY A 322 29.56 4.87 -27.42
CA GLY A 322 29.84 5.03 -28.79
C GLY A 322 29.52 3.90 -29.77
N VAL A 323 28.95 4.30 -30.89
CA VAL A 323 29.30 3.83 -32.20
C VAL A 323 29.36 5.05 -33.12
N ALA A 324 30.44 5.12 -33.87
CA ALA A 324 30.82 6.20 -34.74
C ALA A 324 29.91 6.37 -35.97
N ALA A 325 29.83 7.63 -36.41
CA ALA A 325 29.63 8.11 -37.76
C ALA A 325 28.30 7.81 -38.48
N GLY A 326 27.55 8.90 -38.68
CA GLY A 326 26.49 9.02 -39.67
C GLY A 326 25.60 10.22 -39.36
N ALA A 327 25.85 11.33 -40.05
CA ALA A 327 25.08 12.55 -39.97
C ALA A 327 23.60 12.29 -40.25
N GLU A 328 22.72 12.89 -39.49
CA GLU A 328 21.64 13.75 -39.97
C GLU A 328 20.68 14.09 -38.81
N GLY A 329 20.28 15.36 -38.75
CA GLY A 329 19.54 16.01 -37.67
C GLY A 329 18.22 15.33 -37.30
N GLY A 330 18.17 14.83 -36.09
CA GLY A 330 16.94 14.50 -35.39
C GLY A 330 16.58 15.64 -34.45
N SER A 331 15.67 16.53 -34.86
CA SER A 331 15.06 17.49 -33.95
C SER A 331 14.27 16.72 -32.87
N SER A 332 14.70 16.79 -31.63
CA SER A 332 13.85 16.42 -30.50
C SER A 332 12.64 17.34 -30.49
N GLN A 333 11.51 16.86 -30.96
CA GLN A 333 10.28 17.61 -30.91
C GLN A 333 9.75 17.55 -29.48
N PHE A 334 9.74 18.70 -28.79
CA PHE A 334 8.98 18.89 -27.57
C PHE A 334 7.49 18.93 -27.91
N LEU A 335 6.65 18.28 -27.09
CA LEU A 335 5.21 18.30 -27.22
C LEU A 335 4.63 19.31 -26.22
N VAL A 336 3.45 19.84 -26.53
CA VAL A 336 2.73 20.72 -25.60
C VAL A 336 2.39 19.92 -24.34
N GLY A 337 2.84 20.41 -23.18
CA GLY A 337 2.72 19.71 -21.88
C GLY A 337 4.01 19.04 -21.40
N ASP A 338 5.06 19.02 -22.20
CA ASP A 338 6.37 18.54 -21.74
C ASP A 338 6.98 19.49 -20.71
N LEU A 339 7.45 18.93 -19.61
CA LEU A 339 8.24 19.64 -18.62
C LEU A 339 9.68 19.76 -19.11
N VAL A 340 10.14 20.98 -19.32
CA VAL A 340 11.49 21.27 -19.76
C VAL A 340 12.27 22.03 -18.68
N GLN A 341 13.48 21.60 -18.42
CA GLN A 341 14.39 22.30 -17.52
C GLN A 341 15.41 23.09 -18.32
N ILE A 342 15.54 24.38 -18.01
CA ILE A 342 16.53 25.23 -18.63
C ILE A 342 17.89 24.99 -17.97
N CYS A 343 18.92 24.83 -18.78
CA CYS A 343 20.31 24.73 -18.31
C CYS A 343 20.69 25.96 -17.50
N TYR A 344 21.33 25.80 -16.35
CA TYR A 344 21.73 26.91 -15.46
C TYR A 344 22.95 27.69 -15.94
N ASP A 345 23.64 27.27 -16.99
CA ASP A 345 24.73 28.01 -17.59
C ASP A 345 24.17 29.15 -18.45
N ILE A 346 24.04 30.32 -17.82
CA ILE A 346 23.44 31.54 -18.42
C ILE A 346 24.20 31.95 -19.67
N ASP A 347 25.52 31.81 -19.69
CA ASP A 347 26.33 32.18 -20.84
C ASP A 347 26.09 31.22 -22.01
N ARG A 348 25.90 29.97 -21.73
CA ARG A 348 25.54 28.95 -22.72
C ARG A 348 24.12 29.14 -23.24
N ILE A 349 23.17 29.52 -22.38
CA ILE A 349 21.79 29.82 -22.79
C ILE A 349 21.77 31.06 -23.69
N LYS A 350 22.48 32.15 -23.31
CA LYS A 350 22.59 33.37 -24.13
C LYS A 350 23.18 33.06 -25.50
N LEU A 351 24.17 32.17 -25.55
CA LEU A 351 24.78 31.74 -26.82
C LEU A 351 23.80 30.97 -27.71
N LEU A 352 23.05 30.06 -27.15
CA LEU A 352 22.08 29.20 -27.85
C LEU A 352 20.83 29.95 -28.28
N GLN A 353 20.44 31.01 -27.56
CA GLN A 353 19.31 31.88 -27.89
C GLN A 353 19.58 32.88 -29.02
N ARG A 354 20.83 33.05 -29.45
CA ARG A 354 21.14 33.91 -30.59
C ARG A 354 20.45 33.41 -31.86
N GLY A 355 19.53 34.23 -32.39
CA GLY A 355 18.73 33.90 -33.57
C GLY A 355 17.41 33.15 -33.28
N HIS A 356 17.09 32.91 -32.00
CA HIS A 356 15.89 32.24 -31.57
C HIS A 356 15.10 33.06 -30.52
N GLY A 357 14.98 34.37 -30.71
CA GLY A 357 14.17 35.23 -29.87
C GLY A 357 14.90 35.99 -28.78
N GLU A 358 16.19 36.19 -28.88
CA GLU A 358 17.12 36.98 -28.01
C GLU A 358 16.86 36.88 -26.49
N TRP A 359 17.97 36.89 -25.73
CA TRP A 359 17.92 36.83 -24.27
C TRP A 359 17.51 38.17 -23.70
N ALA A 360 16.43 38.26 -22.89
CA ALA A 360 16.06 39.39 -22.09
C ALA A 360 16.42 39.16 -20.61
N GLU A 361 16.86 40.19 -19.89
CA GLU A 361 17.15 40.07 -18.45
C GLU A 361 15.96 39.60 -17.61
N ALA A 362 14.74 39.81 -18.09
CA ALA A 362 13.50 39.30 -17.51
C ALA A 362 13.38 37.76 -17.58
N MET A 363 14.25 37.05 -18.33
CA MET A 363 14.34 35.59 -18.40
C MET A 363 15.27 35.00 -17.32
N LEU A 364 15.89 35.84 -16.48
CA LEU A 364 16.51 35.34 -15.24
C LEU A 364 15.46 34.64 -14.40
N PRO A 365 15.74 33.48 -13.83
CA PRO A 365 14.74 32.66 -13.18
C PRO A 365 14.10 33.38 -11.99
N VAL A 366 12.99 34.04 -12.25
CA VAL A 366 11.96 34.26 -11.25
C VAL A 366 11.20 32.94 -11.19
N ARG A 367 11.19 32.33 -10.03
CA ARG A 367 10.61 31.02 -9.72
C ARG A 367 9.18 30.86 -10.26
N HIS A 368 9.01 30.45 -11.52
CA HIS A 368 7.74 29.96 -12.06
C HIS A 368 8.03 28.97 -13.19
N ALA A 369 7.36 27.83 -13.14
CA ALA A 369 7.32 26.89 -14.24
C ALA A 369 6.68 27.57 -15.47
N TRP A 370 7.41 27.63 -16.58
CA TRP A 370 6.87 28.13 -17.85
C TRP A 370 6.24 26.95 -18.60
N GLY A 371 4.93 26.99 -18.74
CA GLY A 371 4.27 26.20 -19.77
C GLY A 371 4.47 26.91 -21.12
N VAL A 372 4.94 26.17 -22.12
CA VAL A 372 5.00 26.68 -23.51
C VAL A 372 3.57 26.68 -24.04
N GLY A 373 3.01 27.86 -24.25
CA GLY A 373 1.76 28.09 -24.94
C GLY A 373 1.96 28.16 -26.46
#